data_aec140133e0c305bf7b01280ae6ba3e0
#
_entry.id   aec140133e0c305bf7b01280ae6ba3e0
#
_cell.length_a   1.000
_cell.length_b   1.000
_cell.length_c   1.000
_cell.angle_alpha   90.00
_cell.angle_beta   90.00
_cell.angle_gamma   90.00
#
_symmetry.space_group_name_H-M   'P 1'
#
loop_
_entity.id
_entity.type
_entity.pdbx_description
1 polymer ?
#
loop_
_entity_poly.entity_id
_entity_poly.type
_entity_poly.pdbx_seq_one_letter_code
_entity_poly.pdbx_strand_id
1 'polypeptide(L)'
;MVSNDVEALAVGEACDALLLTAKARVIAPLRVLRRGEEDFLVLTEPELGETVRTQLLRTRFAAKTEIEPEEHESWLVLGGEEVLDDRPAGDEVGEEELERWRIEAGIPRWGREIDDQILPAEAGLDDTHISFSKGCYPGQEPIARQRYRGKVNRKLRVLDVEGDATPGTELVLDGKKVGRITSAVPGVALGYVRTEVPDDAQLELAAKPGSARLR
;
A
#
# COMPACT_ATOMS: atom_id res chain seq x y z
N MET A 1 3.76 -0.18 18.26
CA MET A 1 4.31 -1.28 17.45
C MET A 1 4.11 -1.06 15.96
N VAL A 2 3.05 -0.38 15.54
CA VAL A 2 2.78 -0.02 14.13
C VAL A 2 3.29 1.38 13.79
N SER A 3 3.40 1.71 12.50
CA SER A 3 4.03 2.95 12.01
C SER A 3 3.20 4.21 12.21
N ASN A 4 1.87 4.10 12.34
CA ASN A 4 0.99 5.26 12.52
C ASN A 4 0.55 5.44 13.97
N ASP A 5 0.00 6.61 14.29
CA ASP A 5 -0.39 6.99 15.65
C ASP A 5 -1.82 6.52 15.97
N VAL A 6 -1.92 5.26 16.39
CA VAL A 6 -3.20 4.63 16.77
C VAL A 6 -3.71 5.10 18.13
N GLU A 7 -2.84 5.66 18.98
CA GLU A 7 -3.22 6.16 20.30
C GLU A 7 -3.98 7.50 20.19
N ALA A 8 -3.72 8.27 19.14
CA ALA A 8 -4.38 9.54 18.87
C ALA A 8 -5.80 9.39 18.28
N LEU A 9 -6.19 8.19 17.83
CA LEU A 9 -7.53 7.94 17.29
C LEU A 9 -8.60 8.15 18.37
N ALA A 10 -9.69 8.81 18.04
CA ALA A 10 -10.90 8.76 18.85
C ALA A 10 -11.62 7.40 18.68
N VAL A 11 -12.48 7.04 19.63
CA VAL A 11 -13.31 5.84 19.50
C VAL A 11 -14.22 5.97 18.27
N GLY A 12 -14.21 4.97 17.40
CA GLY A 12 -14.89 4.97 16.11
C GLY A 12 -14.04 5.47 14.95
N GLU A 13 -12.85 6.02 15.19
CA GLU A 13 -11.93 6.43 14.12
C GLU A 13 -10.98 5.31 13.72
N ALA A 14 -10.51 5.39 12.48
CA ALA A 14 -9.53 4.47 11.92
C ALA A 14 -8.37 5.21 11.25
N CYS A 15 -7.22 4.55 11.19
CA CYS A 15 -6.10 5.00 10.36
C CYS A 15 -5.43 3.82 9.67
N ASP A 16 -4.78 4.12 8.54
CA ASP A 16 -3.90 3.17 7.89
C ASP A 16 -2.54 3.17 8.57
N ALA A 17 -1.91 2.01 8.66
CA ALA A 17 -0.61 1.83 9.29
C ALA A 17 0.18 0.73 8.59
N LEU A 18 1.45 0.58 8.94
CA LEU A 18 2.30 -0.51 8.48
C LEU A 18 2.87 -1.27 9.66
N LEU A 19 2.92 -2.57 9.54
CA LEU A 19 3.78 -3.41 10.33
C LEU A 19 5.12 -3.54 9.61
N LEU A 20 6.20 -3.17 10.27
CA LEU A 20 7.51 -3.02 9.64
C LEU A 20 8.58 -3.85 10.32
N THR A 21 9.58 -4.27 9.54
CA THR A 21 10.84 -4.77 10.08
C THR A 21 11.70 -3.62 10.60
N ALA A 22 12.73 -3.93 11.39
CA ALA A 22 13.72 -2.94 11.82
C ALA A 22 14.48 -2.26 10.66
N LYS A 23 14.45 -2.86 9.45
CA LYS A 23 15.02 -2.30 8.22
C LYS A 23 14.00 -1.52 7.38
N ALA A 24 12.84 -1.17 7.95
CA ALA A 24 11.74 -0.47 7.29
C ALA A 24 11.12 -1.21 6.08
N ARG A 25 11.24 -2.54 6.01
CA ARG A 25 10.53 -3.34 5.00
C ARG A 25 9.12 -3.64 5.49
N VAL A 26 8.17 -3.60 4.58
CA VAL A 26 6.76 -3.86 4.91
C VAL A 26 6.58 -5.35 5.23
N ILE A 27 6.02 -5.64 6.40
CA ILE A 27 5.55 -6.97 6.79
C ILE A 27 4.08 -7.11 6.38
N ALA A 28 3.28 -6.08 6.68
CA ALA A 28 1.87 -6.02 6.33
C ALA A 28 1.37 -4.58 6.27
N PRO A 29 0.53 -4.20 5.29
CA PRO A 29 -0.34 -3.05 5.40
C PRO A 29 -1.47 -3.36 6.40
N LEU A 30 -1.86 -2.36 7.18
CA LEU A 30 -2.87 -2.48 8.21
C LEU A 30 -3.85 -1.32 8.13
N ARG A 31 -5.12 -1.59 8.42
CA ARG A 31 -6.07 -0.58 8.84
C ARG A 31 -6.43 -0.82 10.30
N VAL A 32 -6.31 0.19 11.14
CA VAL A 32 -6.54 0.08 12.58
C VAL A 32 -7.73 0.93 12.95
N LEU A 33 -8.79 0.30 13.45
CA LEU A 33 -10.00 0.93 13.95
C LEU A 33 -9.98 0.88 15.49
N ARG A 34 -10.18 2.03 16.14
CA ARG A 34 -10.35 2.08 17.59
C ARG A 34 -11.82 1.88 17.95
N ARG A 35 -12.18 0.71 18.45
CA ARG A 35 -13.55 0.35 18.86
C ARG A 35 -13.92 0.81 20.27
N GLY A 36 -12.94 0.95 21.13
CA GLY A 36 -13.12 1.33 22.52
C GLY A 36 -11.88 2.01 23.10
N GLU A 37 -11.91 2.30 24.40
CA GLU A 37 -10.81 3.00 25.07
C GLU A 37 -9.49 2.22 24.96
N GLU A 38 -9.54 0.88 25.13
CA GLU A 38 -8.41 -0.05 25.05
C GLU A 38 -8.66 -1.17 24.02
N ASP A 39 -9.64 -1.00 23.10
CA ASP A 39 -10.05 -2.01 22.13
C ASP A 39 -9.79 -1.51 20.70
N PHE A 40 -9.01 -2.29 19.95
CA PHE A 40 -8.61 -1.98 18.58
C PHE A 40 -8.84 -3.19 17.67
N LEU A 41 -9.52 -2.99 16.56
CA LEU A 41 -9.61 -3.94 15.48
C LEU A 41 -8.49 -3.63 14.46
N VAL A 42 -7.72 -4.66 14.10
CA VAL A 42 -6.63 -4.55 13.12
C VAL A 42 -7.01 -5.39 11.90
N LEU A 43 -7.26 -4.72 10.80
CA LEU A 43 -7.55 -5.34 9.51
C LEU A 43 -6.27 -5.43 8.67
N THR A 44 -6.14 -6.50 7.91
CA THR A 44 -5.07 -6.72 6.96
C THR A 44 -5.54 -7.66 5.85
N GLU A 45 -4.72 -7.85 4.82
CA GLU A 45 -5.01 -8.84 3.78
C GLU A 45 -5.20 -10.23 4.39
N PRO A 46 -6.15 -11.04 3.89
CA PRO A 46 -6.51 -12.34 4.50
C PRO A 46 -5.31 -13.27 4.71
N GLU A 47 -4.38 -13.31 3.75
CA GLU A 47 -3.19 -14.14 3.83
C GLU A 47 -2.15 -13.67 4.86
N LEU A 48 -2.27 -12.45 5.37
CA LEU A 48 -1.33 -11.85 6.33
C LEU A 48 -1.80 -11.93 7.79
N GLY A 49 -3.03 -12.32 8.06
CA GLY A 49 -3.62 -12.31 9.41
C GLY A 49 -2.76 -13.02 10.45
N GLU A 50 -2.33 -14.27 10.18
CA GLU A 50 -1.48 -15.01 11.13
C GLU A 50 -0.07 -14.45 11.25
N THR A 51 0.47 -13.88 10.18
CA THR A 51 1.77 -13.18 10.20
C THR A 51 1.70 -11.95 11.10
N VAL A 52 0.66 -11.13 10.95
CA VAL A 52 0.40 -9.95 11.77
C VAL A 52 0.23 -10.36 13.24
N ARG A 53 -0.65 -11.32 13.51
CA ARG A 53 -0.89 -11.83 14.86
C ARG A 53 0.39 -12.31 15.53
N THR A 54 1.16 -13.15 14.85
CA THR A 54 2.43 -13.67 15.36
C THR A 54 3.42 -12.54 15.68
N GLN A 55 3.55 -11.57 14.80
CA GLN A 55 4.46 -10.44 14.99
C GLN A 55 4.03 -9.55 16.15
N LEU A 56 2.75 -9.25 16.29
CA LEU A 56 2.20 -8.49 17.42
C LEU A 56 2.42 -9.22 18.75
N LEU A 57 2.15 -10.52 18.80
CA LEU A 57 2.40 -11.36 19.99
C LEU A 57 3.89 -11.34 20.41
N ARG A 58 4.80 -11.41 19.45
CA ARG A 58 6.26 -11.37 19.71
C ARG A 58 6.73 -10.02 20.25
N THR A 59 6.06 -8.93 19.88
CA THR A 59 6.47 -7.56 20.21
C THR A 59 5.68 -6.92 21.34
N ARG A 60 4.63 -7.59 21.89
CA ARG A 60 3.85 -7.06 23.00
C ARG A 60 4.62 -6.98 24.33
N PHE A 61 5.76 -7.67 24.44
CA PHE A 61 6.60 -7.74 25.64
C PHE A 61 5.80 -8.05 26.91
N ALA A 62 5.85 -7.14 27.91
CA ALA A 62 5.13 -7.27 29.18
C ALA A 62 3.71 -6.66 29.15
N ALA A 63 3.24 -6.17 28.01
CA ALA A 63 1.88 -5.65 27.89
C ALA A 63 0.87 -6.78 28.09
N LYS A 64 -0.14 -6.55 28.94
CA LYS A 64 -1.27 -7.49 29.16
C LYS A 64 -2.32 -7.29 28.08
N THR A 65 -1.92 -7.44 26.82
CA THR A 65 -2.79 -7.30 25.65
C THR A 65 -3.17 -8.68 25.15
N GLU A 66 -4.44 -8.93 24.98
CA GLU A 66 -4.97 -10.09 24.28
C GLU A 66 -5.05 -9.79 22.80
N ILE A 67 -4.72 -10.76 21.96
CA ILE A 67 -4.74 -10.62 20.49
C ILE A 67 -5.41 -11.86 19.94
N GLU A 68 -6.65 -11.70 19.55
CA GLU A 68 -7.50 -12.78 19.06
C GLU A 68 -7.92 -12.51 17.62
N PRO A 69 -7.99 -13.53 16.76
CA PRO A 69 -8.54 -13.38 15.42
C PRO A 69 -10.06 -13.20 15.51
N GLU A 70 -10.58 -12.32 14.67
CA GLU A 70 -12.00 -12.12 14.44
C GLU A 70 -12.28 -12.29 12.94
N GLU A 71 -13.47 -12.76 12.60
CA GLU A 71 -13.93 -12.88 11.22
C GLU A 71 -15.01 -11.82 10.98
N HIS A 72 -14.83 -11.01 9.94
CA HIS A 72 -15.75 -9.97 9.53
C HIS A 72 -16.05 -10.06 8.04
N GLU A 73 -17.27 -9.77 7.66
CA GLU A 73 -17.58 -9.45 6.27
C GLU A 73 -17.12 -8.02 5.99
N SER A 74 -16.34 -7.83 4.93
CA SER A 74 -15.83 -6.52 4.54
C SER A 74 -16.34 -6.12 3.16
N TRP A 75 -16.80 -4.90 3.05
CA TRP A 75 -17.31 -4.27 1.84
C TRP A 75 -16.50 -3.04 1.53
N LEU A 76 -15.85 -3.00 0.37
CA LEU A 76 -15.17 -1.82 -0.11
C LEU A 76 -16.11 -0.99 -0.98
N VAL A 77 -16.46 0.20 -0.52
CA VAL A 77 -17.20 1.19 -1.31
C VAL A 77 -16.22 1.89 -2.25
N LEU A 78 -16.56 2.00 -3.53
CA LEU A 78 -15.74 2.76 -4.47
C LEU A 78 -15.65 4.21 -4.00
N GLY A 79 -14.42 4.66 -3.69
CA GLY A 79 -14.16 5.90 -2.97
C GLY A 79 -13.23 5.68 -1.76
N GLY A 80 -13.03 4.40 -1.38
CA GLY A 80 -12.04 3.98 -0.38
C GLY A 80 -12.58 3.77 1.03
N GLU A 81 -13.90 3.83 1.23
CA GLU A 81 -14.50 3.49 2.51
C GLU A 81 -14.66 1.97 2.63
N GLU A 82 -14.22 1.41 3.75
CA GLU A 82 -14.43 0.01 4.12
C GLU A 82 -15.50 -0.08 5.20
N VAL A 83 -16.54 -0.88 4.93
CA VAL A 83 -17.67 -1.12 5.83
C VAL A 83 -17.61 -2.57 6.27
N LEU A 84 -17.71 -2.82 7.58
CA LEU A 84 -17.66 -4.16 8.17
C LEU A 84 -19.04 -4.58 8.64
N ASP A 85 -19.39 -5.86 8.36
CA ASP A 85 -20.57 -6.57 8.85
C ASP A 85 -21.93 -5.95 8.51
N ASP A 86 -21.94 -4.85 7.76
CA ASP A 86 -23.16 -4.19 7.32
C ASP A 86 -23.05 -3.87 5.83
N ARG A 87 -23.75 -4.62 5.00
CA ARG A 87 -23.70 -4.46 3.55
C ARG A 87 -24.19 -3.07 3.16
N PRO A 88 -23.33 -2.22 2.54
CA PRO A 88 -23.74 -0.90 2.11
C PRO A 88 -24.79 -0.98 1.00
N ALA A 89 -25.62 0.06 0.90
CA ALA A 89 -26.60 0.18 -0.17
C ALA A 89 -25.90 0.48 -1.50
N GLY A 90 -26.34 -0.16 -2.58
CA GLY A 90 -25.80 0.04 -3.92
C GLY A 90 -25.66 -1.25 -4.71
N ASP A 91 -25.19 -1.12 -5.93
CA ASP A 91 -24.92 -2.25 -6.81
C ASP A 91 -23.48 -2.75 -6.60
N GLU A 92 -23.29 -4.05 -6.67
CA GLU A 92 -21.95 -4.64 -6.65
C GLU A 92 -21.28 -4.44 -8.01
N VAL A 93 -20.01 -4.06 -7.96
CA VAL A 93 -19.17 -3.96 -9.15
C VAL A 93 -18.36 -5.25 -9.35
N GLY A 94 -18.03 -5.55 -10.60
CA GLY A 94 -17.18 -6.69 -10.93
C GLY A 94 -15.71 -6.45 -10.61
N GLU A 95 -14.93 -7.54 -10.56
CA GLU A 95 -13.48 -7.49 -10.27
C GLU A 95 -12.72 -6.57 -11.23
N GLU A 96 -13.09 -6.51 -12.52
CA GLU A 96 -12.41 -5.65 -13.48
C GLU A 96 -12.63 -4.16 -13.18
N GLU A 97 -13.83 -3.79 -12.77
CA GLU A 97 -14.17 -2.41 -12.41
C GLU A 97 -13.50 -1.99 -11.10
N LEU A 98 -13.48 -2.88 -10.12
CA LEU A 98 -12.76 -2.68 -8.86
C LEU A 98 -11.26 -2.52 -9.11
N GLU A 99 -10.67 -3.39 -9.94
CA GLU A 99 -9.23 -3.32 -10.25
C GLU A 99 -8.89 -2.05 -11.03
N ARG A 100 -9.75 -1.62 -11.96
CA ARG A 100 -9.62 -0.34 -12.66
C ARG A 100 -9.62 0.83 -11.67
N TRP A 101 -10.62 0.88 -10.79
CA TRP A 101 -10.71 1.92 -9.79
C TRP A 101 -9.45 1.97 -8.90
N ARG A 102 -8.99 0.82 -8.42
CA ARG A 102 -7.79 0.72 -7.60
C ARG A 102 -6.54 1.27 -8.32
N ILE A 103 -6.35 0.88 -9.58
CA ILE A 103 -5.23 1.31 -10.41
C ILE A 103 -5.30 2.82 -10.66
N GLU A 104 -6.47 3.35 -11.03
CA GLU A 104 -6.68 4.78 -11.28
C GLU A 104 -6.50 5.64 -10.03
N ALA A 105 -6.87 5.11 -8.87
CA ALA A 105 -6.64 5.74 -7.58
C ALA A 105 -5.19 5.62 -7.08
N GLY A 106 -4.33 4.84 -7.76
CA GLY A 106 -2.94 4.65 -7.37
C GLY A 106 -2.76 3.80 -6.10
N ILE A 107 -3.77 3.01 -5.72
CA ILE A 107 -3.77 2.23 -4.47
C ILE A 107 -2.93 0.96 -4.66
N PRO A 108 -1.82 0.82 -3.94
CA PRO A 108 -1.00 -0.40 -4.00
C PRO A 108 -1.66 -1.56 -3.26
N ARG A 109 -1.42 -2.79 -3.74
CA ARG A 109 -1.94 -4.02 -3.16
C ARG A 109 -0.80 -4.96 -2.78
N TRP A 110 -0.98 -5.68 -1.68
CA TRP A 110 -0.04 -6.74 -1.27
C TRP A 110 0.08 -7.84 -2.33
N GLY A 111 1.29 -8.34 -2.54
CA GLY A 111 1.59 -9.35 -3.55
C GLY A 111 1.62 -8.81 -5.00
N ARG A 112 1.32 -7.52 -5.21
CA ARG A 112 1.40 -6.83 -6.50
C ARG A 112 2.42 -5.70 -6.46
N GLU A 113 2.07 -4.60 -5.80
CA GLU A 113 2.92 -3.42 -5.61
C GLU A 113 3.70 -3.48 -4.32
N ILE A 114 3.15 -4.09 -3.27
CA ILE A 114 3.77 -4.19 -1.95
C ILE A 114 4.23 -5.61 -1.71
N ASP A 115 5.46 -5.76 -1.26
CA ASP A 115 6.05 -6.99 -0.76
C ASP A 115 7.09 -6.68 0.32
N ASP A 116 7.81 -7.70 0.80
CA ASP A 116 8.86 -7.59 1.81
C ASP A 116 10.15 -6.89 1.33
N GLN A 117 10.21 -6.47 0.06
CA GLN A 117 11.35 -5.76 -0.54
C GLN A 117 11.07 -4.26 -0.74
N ILE A 118 9.81 -3.84 -0.64
CA ILE A 118 9.39 -2.46 -0.90
C ILE A 118 9.62 -1.59 0.33
N LEU A 119 10.08 -0.37 0.11
CA LEU A 119 10.08 0.69 1.11
C LEU A 119 8.76 1.48 1.03
N PRO A 120 8.17 1.89 2.16
CA PRO A 120 6.90 2.63 2.15
C PRO A 120 6.86 3.81 1.18
N ALA A 121 7.93 4.62 1.15
CA ALA A 121 8.03 5.78 0.26
C ALA A 121 8.14 5.44 -1.24
N GLU A 122 8.52 4.21 -1.61
CA GLU A 122 8.47 3.75 -3.00
C GLU A 122 7.02 3.55 -3.44
N ALA A 123 6.18 3.04 -2.56
CA ALA A 123 4.76 2.75 -2.81
C ALA A 123 3.82 3.94 -2.50
N GLY A 124 4.37 5.09 -2.05
CA GLY A 124 3.57 6.26 -1.69
C GLY A 124 2.81 6.13 -0.36
N LEU A 125 3.25 5.21 0.51
CA LEU A 125 2.58 4.91 1.78
C LEU A 125 3.07 5.78 2.95
N ASP A 126 4.14 6.53 2.78
CA ASP A 126 4.79 7.29 3.84
C ASP A 126 3.98 8.50 4.32
N ASP A 127 3.11 9.07 3.49
CA ASP A 127 2.28 10.21 3.87
C ASP A 127 0.96 9.81 4.54
N THR A 128 0.47 8.60 4.33
CA THR A 128 -0.82 8.12 4.84
C THR A 128 -0.70 7.09 5.96
N HIS A 129 0.31 6.24 5.90
CA HIS A 129 0.47 5.08 6.79
C HIS A 129 1.50 5.30 7.90
N ILE A 130 2.20 6.44 7.93
CA ILE A 130 3.31 6.69 8.85
C ILE A 130 3.15 8.00 9.60
N SER A 131 3.18 7.93 10.93
CA SER A 131 3.30 9.13 11.77
C SER A 131 4.78 9.43 12.03
N PHE A 132 5.19 10.66 11.76
CA PHE A 132 6.53 11.17 12.05
C PHE A 132 6.63 11.87 13.41
N SER A 133 5.51 12.03 14.11
CA SER A 133 5.42 12.69 15.41
C SER A 133 5.17 11.76 16.58
N LYS A 134 4.75 10.50 16.33
CA LYS A 134 4.50 9.51 17.38
C LYS A 134 5.79 8.97 18.01
N GLY A 135 5.64 8.22 19.11
CA GLY A 135 6.71 7.46 19.76
C GLY A 135 7.35 6.37 18.87
N CYS A 136 8.35 5.69 19.40
CA CYS A 136 9.16 4.74 18.65
C CYS A 136 8.36 3.54 18.10
N TYR A 137 8.72 3.10 16.90
CA TYR A 137 8.24 1.88 16.27
C TYR A 137 9.36 1.20 15.45
N PRO A 138 9.27 -0.11 15.17
CA PRO A 138 10.25 -0.81 14.34
C PRO A 138 10.40 -0.17 12.97
N GLY A 139 11.64 0.09 12.53
CA GLY A 139 11.92 0.70 11.22
C GLY A 139 11.86 2.22 11.16
N GLN A 140 11.55 2.91 12.25
CA GLN A 140 11.45 4.38 12.28
C GLN A 140 12.75 5.08 11.84
N GLU A 141 13.92 4.61 12.28
CA GLU A 141 15.19 5.25 11.95
C GLU A 141 15.51 5.25 10.44
N PRO A 142 15.43 4.11 9.73
CA PRO A 142 15.59 4.10 8.26
C PRO A 142 14.55 4.97 7.54
N ILE A 143 13.28 4.96 7.99
CA ILE A 143 12.22 5.79 7.40
C ILE A 143 12.51 7.29 7.58
N ALA A 144 12.85 7.71 8.80
CA ALA A 144 13.19 9.11 9.06
C ALA A 144 14.42 9.55 8.26
N ARG A 145 15.44 8.68 8.17
CA ARG A 145 16.61 8.94 7.31
C ARG A 145 16.24 9.12 5.85
N GLN A 146 15.37 8.25 5.32
CA GLN A 146 14.90 8.34 3.95
C GLN A 146 14.13 9.63 3.70
N ARG A 147 13.22 10.01 4.59
CA ARG A 147 12.40 11.23 4.45
C ARG A 147 13.25 12.50 4.47
N TYR A 148 14.20 12.62 5.39
CA TYR A 148 14.95 13.87 5.61
C TYR A 148 16.25 13.97 4.83
N ARG A 149 16.86 12.88 4.41
CA ARG A 149 18.21 12.85 3.81
C ARG A 149 18.34 11.92 2.61
N GLY A 150 17.32 11.11 2.33
CA GLY A 150 17.37 10.11 1.27
C GLY A 150 16.68 10.57 -0.02
N LYS A 151 17.00 9.87 -1.09
CA LYS A 151 16.23 9.90 -2.34
C LYS A 151 15.59 8.54 -2.54
N VAL A 152 14.34 8.54 -2.95
CA VAL A 152 13.66 7.35 -3.44
C VAL A 152 14.09 7.17 -4.90
N ASN A 153 14.62 6.01 -5.24
CA ASN A 153 15.13 5.77 -6.61
C ASN A 153 14.00 5.49 -7.61
N ARG A 154 12.87 5.02 -7.12
CA ARG A 154 11.67 4.72 -7.92
C ARG A 154 10.42 5.01 -7.11
N LYS A 155 9.33 5.32 -7.78
CA LYS A 155 8.01 5.50 -7.16
C LYS A 155 6.96 4.73 -7.93
N LEU A 156 5.95 4.28 -7.21
CA LEU A 156 4.72 3.79 -7.80
C LEU A 156 4.00 4.95 -8.49
N ARG A 157 3.61 4.75 -9.75
CA ARG A 157 2.96 5.76 -10.59
C ARG A 157 1.77 5.14 -11.32
N VAL A 158 0.73 5.93 -11.48
CA VAL A 158 -0.34 5.64 -12.43
C VAL A 158 0.14 6.02 -13.83
N LEU A 159 -0.14 5.17 -14.80
CA LEU A 159 0.30 5.30 -16.17
C LEU A 159 -0.91 5.20 -17.11
N ASP A 160 -1.06 6.15 -18.02
CA ASP A 160 -1.91 5.99 -19.19
C ASP A 160 -1.18 5.10 -20.19
N VAL A 161 -1.85 4.07 -20.69
CA VAL A 161 -1.22 3.05 -21.55
C VAL A 161 -1.95 2.92 -22.86
N GLU A 162 -1.19 2.98 -23.96
CA GLU A 162 -1.63 2.60 -25.29
C GLU A 162 -0.95 1.27 -25.68
N GLY A 163 -1.77 0.26 -25.97
CA GLY A 163 -1.28 -1.08 -26.33
C GLY A 163 -1.51 -2.13 -25.24
N ASP A 164 -0.86 -3.27 -25.40
CA ASP A 164 -1.05 -4.45 -24.52
C ASP A 164 -0.04 -4.46 -23.36
N ALA A 165 -0.38 -3.77 -22.27
CA ALA A 165 0.39 -3.78 -21.04
C ALA A 165 -0.07 -4.89 -20.10
N THR A 166 0.85 -5.62 -19.53
CA THR A 166 0.60 -6.67 -18.55
C THR A 166 1.56 -6.55 -17.37
N PRO A 167 1.21 -7.07 -16.19
CA PRO A 167 2.14 -7.14 -15.07
C PRO A 167 3.49 -7.76 -15.49
N GLY A 168 4.58 -7.11 -15.10
CA GLY A 168 5.94 -7.51 -15.48
C GLY A 168 6.49 -6.82 -16.73
N THR A 169 5.65 -6.17 -17.55
CA THR A 169 6.13 -5.40 -18.73
C THR A 169 7.11 -4.33 -18.28
N GLU A 170 8.30 -4.31 -18.88
CA GLU A 170 9.33 -3.30 -18.60
C GLU A 170 9.01 -2.00 -19.34
N LEU A 171 9.30 -0.89 -18.68
CA LEU A 171 9.19 0.46 -19.23
C LEU A 171 10.57 0.94 -19.65
N VAL A 172 10.67 1.43 -20.87
CA VAL A 172 11.93 1.84 -21.50
C VAL A 172 11.86 3.31 -21.90
N LEU A 173 12.92 4.04 -21.66
CA LEU A 173 13.16 5.41 -22.15
C LEU A 173 14.56 5.48 -22.75
N ASP A 174 14.67 5.92 -24.02
CA ASP A 174 15.93 6.00 -24.75
C ASP A 174 16.75 4.70 -24.70
N GLY A 175 16.09 3.55 -24.88
CA GLY A 175 16.71 2.22 -24.86
C GLY A 175 17.14 1.72 -23.46
N LYS A 176 16.82 2.45 -22.38
CA LYS A 176 17.16 2.06 -21.02
C LYS A 176 15.91 1.68 -20.23
N LYS A 177 15.99 0.60 -19.46
CA LYS A 177 14.95 0.22 -18.52
C LYS A 177 14.84 1.26 -17.40
N VAL A 178 13.67 1.89 -17.30
CA VAL A 178 13.36 2.93 -16.31
C VAL A 178 12.22 2.52 -15.35
N GLY A 179 11.56 1.40 -15.60
CA GLY A 179 10.47 0.97 -14.74
C GLY A 179 9.93 -0.40 -15.09
N ARG A 180 8.84 -0.78 -14.41
CA ARG A 180 8.10 -2.01 -14.64
C ARG A 180 6.64 -1.83 -14.24
N ILE A 181 5.72 -2.32 -15.05
CA ILE A 181 4.29 -2.40 -14.73
C ILE A 181 4.07 -3.51 -13.71
N THR A 182 3.24 -3.23 -12.72
CA THR A 182 2.86 -4.16 -11.63
C THR A 182 1.41 -4.63 -11.76
N SER A 183 0.51 -3.72 -12.13
CA SER A 183 -0.90 -4.01 -12.40
C SER A 183 -1.35 -3.25 -13.64
N ALA A 184 -2.25 -3.83 -14.44
CA ALA A 184 -2.77 -3.19 -15.63
C ALA A 184 -4.19 -3.67 -15.96
N VAL A 185 -5.00 -2.74 -16.44
CA VAL A 185 -6.25 -2.97 -17.16
C VAL A 185 -6.23 -2.17 -18.47
N PRO A 186 -7.10 -2.40 -19.46
CA PRO A 186 -7.07 -1.67 -20.71
C PRO A 186 -7.04 -0.14 -20.49
N GLY A 187 -6.01 0.52 -21.02
CA GLY A 187 -5.84 1.97 -21.00
C GLY A 187 -5.13 2.54 -19.75
N VAL A 188 -4.98 1.79 -18.65
CA VAL A 188 -4.33 2.29 -17.43
C VAL A 188 -3.55 1.20 -16.71
N ALA A 189 -2.44 1.59 -16.08
CA ALA A 189 -1.59 0.68 -15.32
C ALA A 189 -1.03 1.35 -14.05
N LEU A 190 -0.61 0.52 -13.09
CA LEU A 190 0.32 0.88 -12.04
C LEU A 190 1.69 0.31 -12.34
N GLY A 191 2.74 1.06 -12.01
CA GLY A 191 4.10 0.60 -12.18
C GLY A 191 5.11 1.40 -11.38
N TYR A 192 6.21 0.75 -11.04
CA TYR A 192 7.35 1.43 -10.47
C TYR A 192 8.17 2.07 -11.57
N VAL A 193 8.35 3.38 -11.48
CA VAL A 193 9.13 4.19 -12.42
C VAL A 193 10.25 4.91 -11.66
N ARG A 194 11.43 4.99 -12.25
CA ARG A 194 12.57 5.73 -11.67
C ARG A 194 12.22 7.20 -11.50
N THR A 195 12.61 7.79 -10.38
CA THR A 195 12.29 9.19 -10.05
C THR A 195 13.02 10.21 -10.93
N GLU A 196 14.01 9.79 -11.71
CA GLU A 196 14.73 10.61 -12.70
C GLU A 196 13.97 10.75 -14.02
N VAL A 197 12.90 9.97 -14.25
CA VAL A 197 12.08 10.03 -15.46
C VAL A 197 11.22 11.30 -15.40
N PRO A 198 11.27 12.16 -16.44
CA PRO A 198 10.41 13.34 -16.51
C PRO A 198 8.92 12.96 -16.53
N ASP A 199 8.08 13.80 -15.91
CA ASP A 199 6.63 13.51 -15.84
C ASP A 199 5.93 13.55 -17.22
N ASP A 200 6.50 14.25 -18.19
CA ASP A 200 6.00 14.34 -19.56
C ASP A 200 6.62 13.30 -20.51
N ALA A 201 7.48 12.40 -20.01
CA ALA A 201 8.13 11.40 -20.83
C ALA A 201 7.13 10.37 -21.40
N GLN A 202 7.35 10.02 -22.68
CA GLN A 202 6.69 8.88 -23.30
C GLN A 202 7.59 7.66 -23.19
N LEU A 203 7.10 6.62 -22.52
CA LEU A 203 7.81 5.38 -22.29
C LEU A 203 7.40 4.32 -23.31
N GLU A 204 8.32 3.50 -23.73
CA GLU A 204 8.07 2.34 -24.58
C GLU A 204 7.76 1.11 -23.71
N LEU A 205 6.84 0.25 -24.18
CA LEU A 205 6.61 -1.07 -23.60
C LEU A 205 7.63 -2.05 -24.20
N ALA A 206 8.51 -2.62 -23.35
CA ALA A 206 9.50 -3.58 -23.83
C ALA A 206 8.85 -4.83 -24.44
N ALA A 207 9.36 -5.26 -25.58
CA ALA A 207 8.93 -6.45 -26.31
C ALA A 207 7.44 -6.47 -26.77
N LYS A 208 6.74 -5.34 -26.69
CA LYS A 208 5.35 -5.20 -27.14
C LYS A 208 5.16 -3.85 -27.84
N PRO A 209 4.29 -3.78 -28.87
CA PRO A 209 3.92 -2.50 -29.43
C PRO A 209 3.06 -1.72 -28.43
N GLY A 210 3.43 -0.48 -28.17
CA GLY A 210 2.68 0.39 -27.27
C GLY A 210 3.54 1.37 -26.50
N SER A 211 2.89 2.27 -25.82
CA SER A 211 3.52 3.30 -25.00
C SER A 211 2.82 3.50 -23.67
N ALA A 212 3.51 4.14 -22.74
CA ALA A 212 2.96 4.56 -21.45
C ALA A 212 3.38 6.00 -21.14
N ARG A 213 2.51 6.75 -20.46
CA ARG A 213 2.78 8.08 -19.92
C ARG A 213 2.43 8.14 -18.46
N LEU A 214 3.22 8.86 -17.69
CA LEU A 214 2.90 9.19 -16.30
C LEU A 214 1.64 10.07 -16.25
N ARG A 215 0.69 9.70 -15.36
CA ARG A 215 -0.52 10.49 -15.10
C ARG A 215 -0.28 11.50 -13.99
#